data_5740cad105b995bb084b267e63a75841
#
_entry.id   5740cad105b995bb084b267e63a75841
#
_cell.length_a   1.000
_cell.length_b   1.000
_cell.length_c   1.000
_cell.angle_alpha   90.00
_cell.angle_beta   90.00
_cell.angle_gamma   90.00
#
_symmetry.space_group_name_H-M   'P 1'
#
loop_
_entity.id
_entity.type
_entity.pdbx_description
1 polymer ?
#
loop_
_entity_poly.entity_id
_entity_poly.type
_entity_poly.pdbx_seq_one_letter_code
_entity_poly.pdbx_strand_id
1 'polypeptide(L)'
;MALYLRLPATAGFNIDNELIIINAFNANEPEQSLHGKDVNIIASGPSIQQLPLSELLDTPTIFVNGSISLIGQHQFTDIAGYVISDARFISHQPEILQQYYKGQPLYATLAVFEAMATTHPDIMRTYHHAMRVLYPVDRPWGVKSNKLSFNKLIFKKKLLNKKMPLSYFINNP
;
A
#
# COMPACT_ATOMS: atom_id res chain seq x y z
N MET A 1 -20.36 -25.05 3.38
CA MET A 1 -19.26 -24.59 4.23
C MET A 1 -18.50 -23.52 3.49
N ALA A 2 -18.62 -22.25 3.88
CA ALA A 2 -17.92 -21.16 3.24
C ALA A 2 -16.45 -21.20 3.67
N LEU A 3 -15.53 -21.38 2.73
CA LEU A 3 -14.10 -21.24 2.99
C LEU A 3 -13.79 -19.75 3.16
N TYR A 4 -13.68 -19.30 4.40
CA TYR A 4 -13.16 -17.97 4.68
C TYR A 4 -11.64 -18.02 4.47
N LEU A 5 -11.16 -17.26 3.47
CA LEU A 5 -9.74 -17.06 3.27
C LEU A 5 -9.26 -16.19 4.44
N ARG A 6 -8.57 -16.76 5.40
CA ARG A 6 -7.87 -15.98 6.42
C ARG A 6 -6.56 -15.48 5.82
N LEU A 7 -6.45 -14.19 5.61
CA LEU A 7 -5.19 -13.57 5.27
C LEU A 7 -4.27 -13.57 6.50
N PRO A 8 -2.94 -13.65 6.29
CA PRO A 8 -1.99 -13.53 7.39
C PRO A 8 -2.16 -12.19 8.13
N ALA A 9 -2.03 -12.23 9.45
CA ALA A 9 -2.08 -11.01 10.26
C ALA A 9 -0.77 -10.20 10.18
N THR A 10 0.31 -10.84 9.75
CA THR A 10 1.64 -10.25 9.64
C THR A 10 2.37 -10.78 8.42
N ALA A 11 3.36 -10.04 7.94
CA ALA A 11 4.36 -10.49 6.98
C ALA A 11 5.76 -10.33 7.58
N GLY A 12 6.63 -11.32 7.38
CA GLY A 12 8.01 -11.31 7.85
C GLY A 12 8.99 -11.15 6.68
N PHE A 13 9.97 -10.27 6.84
CA PHE A 13 11.04 -10.02 5.89
C PHE A 13 12.38 -10.25 6.56
N ASN A 14 13.23 -11.10 5.96
CA ASN A 14 14.58 -11.31 6.48
C ASN A 14 15.54 -10.33 5.79
N ILE A 15 16.13 -9.43 6.56
CA ILE A 15 17.05 -8.41 6.09
C ILE A 15 18.38 -8.59 6.86
N ASP A 16 19.42 -9.07 6.22
CA ASP A 16 20.74 -9.32 6.82
C ASP A 16 20.68 -10.12 8.14
N ASN A 17 19.91 -11.21 8.13
CA ASN A 17 19.64 -12.09 9.29
C ASN A 17 18.78 -11.48 10.41
N GLU A 18 18.21 -10.32 10.21
CA GLU A 18 17.23 -9.71 11.08
C GLU A 18 15.81 -9.94 10.52
N LEU A 19 14.89 -10.45 11.34
CA LEU A 19 13.51 -10.64 10.96
C LEU A 19 12.69 -9.38 11.27
N ILE A 20 12.30 -8.65 10.23
CA ILE A 20 11.40 -7.50 10.31
C ILE A 20 9.96 -7.98 10.11
N ILE A 21 9.08 -7.69 11.08
CA ILE A 21 7.67 -8.07 11.02
C ILE A 21 6.83 -6.83 10.76
N ILE A 22 5.96 -6.91 9.73
CA ILE A 22 5.00 -5.87 9.37
C ILE A 22 3.58 -6.42 9.56
N ASN A 23 2.73 -5.68 10.26
CA ASN A 23 1.34 -6.06 10.48
C ASN A 23 0.52 -5.87 9.20
N ALA A 24 -0.49 -6.71 9.00
CA ALA A 24 -1.49 -6.50 7.96
C ALA A 24 -2.39 -5.30 8.32
N PHE A 25 -2.84 -4.59 7.28
CA PHE A 25 -3.91 -3.60 7.46
C PHE A 25 -5.19 -4.30 7.91
N ASN A 26 -5.80 -3.79 8.97
CA ASN A 26 -7.07 -4.27 9.48
C ASN A 26 -8.15 -3.21 9.29
N ALA A 27 -9.07 -3.44 8.35
CA ALA A 27 -10.16 -2.51 8.06
C ALA A 27 -11.16 -2.34 9.23
N ASN A 28 -11.14 -3.25 10.22
CA ASN A 28 -11.98 -3.15 11.41
C ASN A 28 -11.36 -2.29 12.52
N GLU A 29 -10.12 -1.85 12.34
CA GLU A 29 -9.43 -0.91 13.20
C GLU A 29 -9.22 0.39 12.42
N PRO A 30 -10.28 1.17 12.17
CA PRO A 30 -10.15 2.43 11.45
C PRO A 30 -9.23 3.36 12.24
N GLU A 31 -8.38 4.08 11.54
CA GLU A 31 -7.65 5.21 12.11
C GLU A 31 -8.69 6.18 12.69
N GLN A 32 -8.84 6.18 14.01
CA GLN A 32 -9.85 7.01 14.71
C GLN A 32 -9.66 8.50 14.40
N SER A 33 -8.44 8.90 14.09
CA SER A 33 -8.09 10.27 13.72
C SER A 33 -8.78 10.78 12.45
N LEU A 34 -9.19 9.88 11.53
CA LEU A 34 -9.83 10.23 10.26
C LEU A 34 -11.34 10.08 10.28
N HIS A 35 -11.91 9.49 11.33
CA HIS A 35 -13.35 9.26 11.38
C HIS A 35 -14.14 10.58 11.35
N GLY A 36 -15.03 10.72 10.36
CA GLY A 36 -15.88 11.90 10.19
C GLY A 36 -15.16 13.15 9.67
N LYS A 37 -13.90 13.02 9.21
CA LYS A 37 -13.15 14.12 8.59
C LYS A 37 -13.12 13.98 7.07
N ASP A 38 -13.03 15.10 6.38
CA ASP A 38 -12.63 15.12 4.98
C ASP A 38 -11.15 14.74 4.87
N VAL A 39 -10.81 13.97 3.84
CA VAL A 39 -9.43 13.49 3.59
C VAL A 39 -9.07 13.71 2.13
N ASN A 40 -7.94 14.31 1.89
CA ASN A 40 -7.38 14.41 0.55
C ASN A 40 -6.67 13.11 0.16
N ILE A 41 -6.87 12.65 -1.07
CA ILE A 41 -6.08 11.56 -1.66
C ILE A 41 -5.37 12.13 -2.89
N ILE A 42 -4.05 12.26 -2.80
CA ILE A 42 -3.24 12.87 -3.85
C ILE A 42 -2.39 11.80 -4.53
N ALA A 43 -2.62 11.61 -5.84
CA ALA A 43 -1.85 10.68 -6.67
C ALA A 43 -0.92 11.46 -7.62
N SER A 44 0.15 10.79 -8.09
CA SER A 44 1.20 11.39 -8.93
C SER A 44 0.84 11.56 -10.41
N GLY A 45 -0.42 11.88 -10.73
CA GLY A 45 -0.86 12.13 -12.11
C GLY A 45 -0.51 13.56 -12.57
N PRO A 46 -0.51 13.83 -13.91
CA PRO A 46 -0.19 15.17 -14.45
C PRO A 46 -1.10 16.28 -13.95
N SER A 47 -2.34 15.96 -13.59
CA SER A 47 -3.33 16.91 -13.07
C SER A 47 -2.95 17.51 -11.71
N ILE A 48 -1.98 16.94 -11.01
CA ILE A 48 -1.53 17.46 -9.71
C ILE A 48 -1.01 18.91 -9.80
N GLN A 49 -0.44 19.30 -10.95
CA GLN A 49 0.05 20.64 -11.18
C GLN A 49 -1.07 21.69 -11.26
N GLN A 50 -2.31 21.27 -11.44
CA GLN A 50 -3.47 22.13 -11.54
C GLN A 50 -4.24 22.24 -10.22
N LEU A 51 -3.84 21.51 -9.19
CA LEU A 51 -4.51 21.53 -7.90
C LEU A 51 -4.16 22.80 -7.12
N PRO A 52 -5.14 23.43 -6.45
CA PRO A 52 -4.90 24.52 -5.52
C PRO A 52 -4.31 23.97 -4.22
N LEU A 53 -3.05 23.51 -4.25
CA LEU A 53 -2.42 22.79 -3.13
C LEU A 53 -2.44 23.61 -1.84
N SER A 54 -2.38 24.95 -1.93
CA SER A 54 -2.46 25.83 -0.75
C SER A 54 -3.77 25.67 0.05
N GLU A 55 -4.85 25.28 -0.60
CA GLU A 55 -6.16 25.06 0.04
C GLU A 55 -6.28 23.69 0.71
N LEU A 56 -5.36 22.79 0.40
CA LEU A 56 -5.39 21.40 0.85
C LEU A 56 -4.46 21.12 2.04
N LEU A 57 -3.59 22.06 2.41
CA LEU A 57 -2.50 21.84 3.36
C LEU A 57 -2.98 21.47 4.78
N ASP A 58 -4.13 22.00 5.18
CA ASP A 58 -4.69 21.81 6.54
C ASP A 58 -5.64 20.60 6.64
N THR A 59 -5.89 19.93 5.53
CA THR A 59 -6.75 18.74 5.50
C THR A 59 -5.88 17.49 5.57
N PRO A 60 -6.25 16.49 6.38
CA PRO A 60 -5.55 15.21 6.42
C PRO A 60 -5.34 14.65 5.02
N THR A 61 -4.10 14.32 4.68
CA THR A 61 -3.74 13.96 3.31
C THR A 61 -3.10 12.57 3.23
N ILE A 62 -3.59 11.77 2.30
CA ILE A 62 -3.00 10.49 1.90
C ILE A 62 -2.30 10.66 0.56
N PHE A 63 -1.00 10.40 0.52
CA PHE A 63 -0.22 10.41 -0.70
C PHE A 63 -0.17 9.04 -1.36
N VAL A 64 -0.12 9.02 -2.70
CA VAL A 64 -0.04 7.77 -3.47
C VAL A 64 1.19 7.80 -4.40
N ASN A 65 2.07 6.81 -4.27
CA ASN A 65 3.30 6.68 -5.05
C ASN A 65 4.16 7.98 -5.00
N GLY A 66 4.54 8.54 -6.16
CA GLY A 66 5.43 9.70 -6.24
C GLY A 66 4.89 11.01 -5.69
N SER A 67 3.58 11.12 -5.41
CA SER A 67 3.00 12.38 -4.91
C SER A 67 3.52 12.83 -3.55
N ILE A 68 4.11 11.92 -2.77
CA ILE A 68 4.74 12.29 -1.48
C ILE A 68 5.85 13.33 -1.64
N SER A 69 6.45 13.45 -2.81
CA SER A 69 7.48 14.47 -3.09
C SER A 69 6.98 15.92 -2.91
N LEU A 70 5.67 16.13 -2.91
CA LEU A 70 5.07 17.45 -2.64
C LEU A 70 5.37 17.99 -1.23
N ILE A 71 5.64 17.11 -0.26
CA ILE A 71 6.03 17.56 1.09
C ILE A 71 7.37 18.31 1.12
N GLY A 72 8.19 18.16 0.08
CA GLY A 72 9.41 18.92 -0.09
C GLY A 72 9.19 20.38 -0.52
N GLN A 73 8.00 20.71 -1.03
CA GLN A 73 7.64 22.03 -1.54
C GLN A 73 6.52 22.70 -0.73
N HIS A 74 5.70 21.90 -0.05
CA HIS A 74 4.52 22.35 0.68
C HIS A 74 4.49 21.73 2.09
N GLN A 75 4.05 22.53 3.07
CA GLN A 75 3.94 22.10 4.47
C GLN A 75 2.53 21.57 4.74
N PHE A 76 2.33 20.28 4.55
CA PHE A 76 1.09 19.60 4.95
C PHE A 76 1.08 19.42 6.48
N THR A 77 -0.01 19.81 7.14
CA THR A 77 -0.13 19.77 8.60
C THR A 77 -0.39 18.36 9.11
N ASP A 78 -1.09 17.52 8.33
CA ASP A 78 -1.45 16.15 8.68
C ASP A 78 -1.24 15.22 7.49
N ILE A 79 -0.20 14.38 7.57
CA ILE A 79 0.04 13.29 6.61
C ILE A 79 -0.60 12.03 7.18
N ALA A 80 -1.87 11.82 6.84
CA ALA A 80 -2.68 10.72 7.33
C ALA A 80 -2.24 9.34 6.80
N GLY A 81 -1.50 9.32 5.69
CA GLY A 81 -0.97 8.07 5.16
C GLY A 81 -0.18 8.23 3.87
N TYR A 82 0.58 7.20 3.57
CA TYR A 82 1.30 7.03 2.33
C TYR A 82 0.98 5.64 1.75
N VAL A 83 0.54 5.57 0.50
CA VAL A 83 0.15 4.33 -0.16
C VAL A 83 1.07 4.07 -1.35
N ILE A 84 1.70 2.90 -1.39
CA ILE A 84 2.47 2.44 -2.54
C ILE A 84 1.81 1.17 -3.08
N SER A 85 1.30 1.23 -4.30
CA SER A 85 0.57 0.12 -4.93
C SER A 85 1.38 -0.64 -5.98
N ASP A 86 2.47 -0.07 -6.48
CA ASP A 86 3.30 -0.64 -7.54
C ASP A 86 4.75 -0.79 -7.08
N ALA A 87 5.23 -2.04 -7.00
CA ALA A 87 6.61 -2.35 -6.60
C ALA A 87 7.66 -1.74 -7.53
N ARG A 88 7.32 -1.53 -8.82
CA ARG A 88 8.22 -0.89 -9.78
C ARG A 88 8.55 0.56 -9.40
N PHE A 89 7.65 1.23 -8.67
CA PHE A 89 7.92 2.58 -8.16
C PHE A 89 9.19 2.60 -7.30
N ILE A 90 9.38 1.57 -6.44
CA ILE A 90 10.52 1.48 -5.54
C ILE A 90 11.84 1.37 -6.31
N SER A 91 11.86 0.61 -7.41
CA SER A 91 13.07 0.44 -8.23
C SER A 91 13.32 1.58 -9.22
N HIS A 92 12.27 2.24 -9.69
CA HIS A 92 12.40 3.31 -10.69
C HIS A 92 12.64 4.69 -10.08
N GLN A 93 12.20 4.93 -8.85
CA GLN A 93 12.32 6.21 -8.15
C GLN A 93 12.73 6.02 -6.68
N PRO A 94 13.85 5.31 -6.43
CA PRO A 94 14.28 4.98 -5.07
C PRO A 94 14.55 6.22 -4.21
N GLU A 95 15.00 7.32 -4.84
CA GLU A 95 15.32 8.57 -4.19
C GLU A 95 14.12 9.22 -3.51
N ILE A 96 12.91 9.05 -4.06
CA ILE A 96 11.69 9.64 -3.48
C ILE A 96 11.43 9.08 -2.08
N LEU A 97 11.53 7.76 -1.92
CA LEU A 97 11.35 7.14 -0.64
C LEU A 97 12.42 7.59 0.36
N GLN A 98 13.67 7.58 -0.06
CA GLN A 98 14.81 7.97 0.77
C GLN A 98 14.72 9.43 1.23
N GLN A 99 14.27 10.32 0.36
CA GLN A 99 14.22 11.75 0.63
C GLN A 99 13.01 12.14 1.47
N TYR A 100 11.83 11.60 1.17
CA TYR A 100 10.57 12.10 1.69
C TYR A 100 9.88 11.21 2.72
N TYR A 101 10.17 9.92 2.77
CA TYR A 101 9.58 9.05 3.78
C TYR A 101 10.34 9.17 5.11
N LYS A 102 9.64 9.55 6.17
CA LYS A 102 10.18 9.78 7.52
C LYS A 102 9.34 9.10 8.61
N GLY A 103 8.70 7.96 8.26
CA GLY A 103 7.91 7.20 9.22
C GLY A 103 6.42 7.53 9.25
N GLN A 104 5.91 8.21 8.23
CA GLN A 104 4.47 8.37 8.03
C GLN A 104 3.80 6.98 7.93
N PRO A 105 2.51 6.84 8.30
CA PRO A 105 1.80 5.58 8.12
C PRO A 105 1.89 5.10 6.66
N LEU A 106 2.53 3.95 6.41
CA LEU A 106 2.75 3.41 5.07
C LEU A 106 1.91 2.16 4.86
N TYR A 107 1.12 2.19 3.80
CA TYR A 107 0.28 1.09 3.36
C TYR A 107 0.74 0.61 1.99
N ALA A 108 1.17 -0.64 1.90
CA ALA A 108 1.69 -1.16 0.64
C ALA A 108 1.44 -2.67 0.46
N THR A 109 1.53 -3.13 -0.78
CA THR A 109 1.44 -4.56 -1.08
C THR A 109 2.69 -5.31 -0.64
N LEU A 110 2.57 -6.63 -0.51
CA LEU A 110 3.71 -7.49 -0.16
C LEU A 110 4.89 -7.29 -1.11
N ALA A 111 4.62 -7.23 -2.43
CA ALA A 111 5.65 -7.02 -3.45
C ALA A 111 6.41 -5.69 -3.30
N VAL A 112 5.75 -4.64 -2.81
CA VAL A 112 6.40 -3.36 -2.50
C VAL A 112 7.37 -3.53 -1.34
N PHE A 113 6.98 -4.21 -0.26
CA PHE A 113 7.86 -4.45 0.88
C PHE A 113 9.01 -5.39 0.53
N GLU A 114 8.83 -6.38 -0.34
CA GLU A 114 9.90 -7.20 -0.88
C GLU A 114 10.93 -6.36 -1.65
N ALA A 115 10.46 -5.45 -2.49
CA ALA A 115 11.34 -4.50 -3.19
C ALA A 115 12.06 -3.56 -2.21
N MET A 116 11.36 -3.05 -1.18
CA MET A 116 11.96 -2.20 -0.15
C MET A 116 13.01 -2.95 0.69
N ALA A 117 12.79 -4.21 1.02
CA ALA A 117 13.75 -5.03 1.75
C ALA A 117 15.10 -5.14 1.04
N THR A 118 15.08 -5.08 -0.30
CA THR A 118 16.28 -5.14 -1.13
C THR A 118 16.91 -3.76 -1.35
N THR A 119 16.08 -2.73 -1.59
CA THR A 119 16.57 -1.41 -2.02
C THR A 119 16.70 -0.39 -0.87
N HIS A 120 15.89 -0.54 0.18
CA HIS A 120 15.82 0.39 1.31
C HIS A 120 15.74 -0.34 2.67
N PRO A 121 16.65 -1.27 2.96
CA PRO A 121 16.61 -2.08 4.18
C PRO A 121 16.59 -1.22 5.44
N ASP A 122 17.35 -0.12 5.48
CA ASP A 122 17.41 0.75 6.65
C ASP A 122 16.10 1.48 6.92
N ILE A 123 15.36 1.87 5.87
CA ILE A 123 14.03 2.46 6.01
C ILE A 123 13.07 1.43 6.64
N MET A 124 13.13 0.18 6.20
CA MET A 124 12.30 -0.87 6.79
C MET A 124 12.67 -1.14 8.25
N ARG A 125 13.95 -1.26 8.59
CA ARG A 125 14.39 -1.44 9.97
C ARG A 125 13.89 -0.31 10.88
N THR A 126 14.03 0.92 10.42
CA THR A 126 13.70 2.10 11.22
C THR A 126 12.19 2.28 11.41
N TYR A 127 11.39 2.05 10.36
CA TYR A 127 10.00 2.48 10.31
C TYR A 127 8.96 1.36 10.15
N HIS A 128 9.36 0.07 10.27
CA HIS A 128 8.42 -1.06 10.10
C HIS A 128 7.17 -0.98 10.99
N HIS A 129 7.27 -0.37 12.15
CA HIS A 129 6.15 -0.18 13.08
C HIS A 129 5.03 0.70 12.49
N ALA A 130 5.37 1.65 11.59
CA ALA A 130 4.42 2.50 10.88
C ALA A 130 3.92 1.89 9.56
N MET A 131 4.35 0.67 9.20
CA MET A 131 4.01 0.00 7.95
C MET A 131 2.86 -0.99 8.14
N ARG A 132 2.04 -1.13 7.09
CA ARG A 132 0.92 -2.08 7.04
C ARG A 132 0.84 -2.76 5.68
N VAL A 133 0.75 -4.09 5.67
CA VAL A 133 0.58 -4.84 4.43
C VAL A 133 -0.86 -4.79 3.96
N LEU A 134 -1.06 -4.39 2.71
CA LEU A 134 -2.34 -4.48 2.01
C LEU A 134 -2.38 -5.79 1.22
N TYR A 135 -3.36 -6.64 1.52
CA TYR A 135 -3.63 -7.83 0.74
C TYR A 135 -4.77 -7.55 -0.24
N PRO A 136 -4.51 -7.57 -1.56
CA PRO A 136 -5.53 -7.33 -2.56
C PRO A 136 -6.47 -8.54 -2.69
N VAL A 137 -7.55 -8.54 -1.92
CA VAL A 137 -8.53 -9.64 -1.90
C VAL A 137 -9.55 -9.61 -3.01
N ASP A 138 -9.76 -8.45 -3.63
CA ASP A 138 -10.84 -8.24 -4.61
C ASP A 138 -10.44 -8.43 -6.08
N ARG A 139 -9.15 -8.50 -6.37
CA ARG A 139 -8.66 -8.66 -7.74
C ARG A 139 -7.58 -9.71 -7.85
N PRO A 140 -7.79 -10.76 -8.66
CA PRO A 140 -6.67 -11.58 -9.10
C PRO A 140 -5.76 -10.73 -9.98
N TRP A 141 -4.47 -10.74 -9.69
CA TRP A 141 -3.46 -10.07 -10.49
C TRP A 141 -3.54 -10.50 -11.97
N GLY A 142 -3.36 -9.55 -12.88
CA GLY A 142 -3.36 -9.81 -14.31
C GLY A 142 -4.73 -9.82 -15.00
N VAL A 143 -5.82 -9.56 -14.29
CA VAL A 143 -7.15 -9.48 -14.92
C VAL A 143 -7.40 -8.08 -15.49
N LYS A 144 -7.60 -7.99 -16.80
CA LYS A 144 -7.94 -6.74 -17.47
C LYS A 144 -9.28 -6.20 -16.97
N SER A 145 -9.35 -4.89 -16.73
CA SER A 145 -10.50 -4.22 -16.10
C SER A 145 -11.84 -4.35 -16.87
N ASN A 146 -11.77 -4.43 -18.19
CA ASN A 146 -12.96 -4.58 -19.05
C ASN A 146 -13.65 -5.95 -18.95
N LYS A 147 -13.00 -6.95 -18.31
CA LYS A 147 -13.57 -8.28 -18.05
C LYS A 147 -13.91 -8.50 -16.59
N LEU A 148 -13.91 -7.44 -15.79
CA LEU A 148 -13.95 -7.53 -14.33
C LEU A 148 -15.18 -8.27 -13.80
N SER A 149 -16.36 -8.01 -14.37
CA SER A 149 -17.62 -8.61 -13.92
C SER A 149 -17.64 -10.12 -14.16
N PHE A 150 -17.22 -10.53 -15.34
CA PHE A 150 -17.17 -11.94 -15.72
C PHE A 150 -16.06 -12.69 -14.99
N ASN A 151 -14.88 -12.08 -14.90
CA ASN A 151 -13.74 -12.67 -14.21
C ASN A 151 -13.94 -12.74 -12.68
N LYS A 152 -14.65 -11.77 -12.09
CA LYS A 152 -15.04 -11.82 -10.69
C LYS A 152 -15.94 -13.04 -10.39
N LEU A 153 -16.82 -13.37 -11.33
CA LEU A 153 -17.70 -14.54 -11.22
C LEU A 153 -16.93 -15.86 -11.35
N ILE A 154 -16.02 -15.96 -12.34
CA ILE A 154 -15.19 -17.14 -12.54
C ILE A 154 -14.21 -17.34 -11.39
N PHE A 155 -13.61 -16.26 -10.92
CA PHE A 155 -12.69 -16.31 -9.80
C PHE A 155 -13.39 -16.75 -8.51
N LYS A 156 -14.56 -16.19 -8.22
CA LYS A 156 -15.39 -16.61 -7.09
C LYS A 156 -15.78 -18.08 -7.19
N LYS A 157 -16.11 -18.55 -8.40
CA LYS A 157 -16.44 -19.95 -8.67
C LYS A 157 -15.22 -20.88 -8.53
N LYS A 158 -14.03 -20.46 -8.98
CA LYS A 158 -12.78 -21.23 -8.83
C LYS A 158 -12.33 -21.31 -7.38
N LEU A 159 -12.44 -20.21 -6.63
CA LEU A 159 -12.16 -20.18 -5.18
C LEU A 159 -13.11 -21.08 -4.38
N LEU A 160 -14.40 -21.05 -4.69
CA LEU A 160 -15.40 -21.89 -4.07
C LEU A 160 -15.23 -23.36 -4.42
N ASN A 161 -14.71 -23.66 -5.62
CA ASN A 161 -14.50 -25.03 -6.12
C ASN A 161 -13.13 -25.60 -5.77
N LYS A 162 -12.38 -25.01 -4.84
CA LYS A 162 -11.29 -25.65 -4.22
C LYS A 162 -9.91 -25.50 -4.62
N LYS A 163 -9.28 -24.83 -5.09
CA LYS A 163 -7.92 -25.32 -5.37
C LYS A 163 -6.88 -24.29 -5.75
N MET A 164 -7.07 -23.05 -5.35
CA MET A 164 -5.95 -22.12 -5.35
C MET A 164 -5.29 -22.13 -3.98
N PRO A 165 -4.05 -22.57 -3.85
CA PRO A 165 -3.31 -22.47 -2.59
C PRO A 165 -3.15 -20.99 -2.24
N LEU A 166 -3.08 -20.68 -0.95
CA LEU A 166 -2.88 -19.33 -0.43
C LEU A 166 -1.65 -18.65 -1.04
N SER A 167 -0.63 -19.44 -1.37
CA SER A 167 0.57 -19.03 -2.12
C SER A 167 0.29 -18.37 -3.47
N TYR A 168 -0.85 -18.65 -4.11
CA TYR A 168 -1.20 -18.01 -5.37
C TYR A 168 -1.49 -16.51 -5.21
N PHE A 169 -1.98 -16.10 -4.04
CA PHE A 169 -2.25 -14.69 -3.73
C PHE A 169 -1.04 -13.95 -3.18
N ILE A 170 -0.09 -14.69 -2.63
CA ILE A 170 1.08 -14.13 -1.95
C ILE A 170 2.30 -14.08 -2.89
N ASN A 171 2.42 -15.04 -3.82
CA ASN A 171 3.63 -15.23 -4.64
C ASN A 171 3.48 -14.89 -6.12
N ASN A 172 2.37 -14.29 -6.57
CA ASN A 172 2.23 -13.86 -7.96
C ASN A 172 2.25 -12.33 -8.02
N PRO A 173 3.35 -11.75 -8.52
CA PRO A 173 3.51 -10.31 -8.71
C PRO A 173 2.56 -9.74 -9.74
#